data_dd99c9a3cf39a80096f52f50533576ef
#
_entry.id   dd99c9a3cf39a80096f52f50533576ef
#
_cell.length_a   1.000
_cell.length_b   1.000
_cell.length_c   1.000
_cell.angle_alpha   90.00
_cell.angle_beta   90.00
_cell.angle_gamma   90.00
#
_symmetry.space_group_name_H-M   'P 1'
#
loop_
_entity.id
_entity.type
_entity.pdbx_description
1 polymer ?
#
loop_
_entity_poly.entity_id
_entity_poly.type
_entity_poly.pdbx_seq_one_letter_code
_entity_poly.pdbx_strand_id
1 'polypeptide(L)'
;RGELITPPSDLFDPTVYNGLYTMHGTVMLFLFLFPMLSGLTNLLVPPMIGAPDMAFPKLNALAFWLVPVFSIILLLSFFVPGGPASSGWWSYPPISIQNPLGKMINGEMLWITAISLSGISSIMGAVNFVTTIIRMRAPGMGFFKMPIFIWTVLAAQLLQLLGLPALTGGAIMLFFDLSFGTSFFRIEGGGDPVLFQHFFWFYSHPA
;
A
#
# COMPACT_ATOMS: atom_id res chain seq x y z
N ARG A 1 -23.91 -1.30 -4.55
CA ARG A 1 -25.07 -2.16 -4.19
C ARG A 1 -26.24 -1.93 -5.15
N GLY A 2 -26.54 -0.69 -5.56
CA GLY A 2 -27.61 -0.40 -6.52
C GLY A 2 -27.50 -1.21 -7.81
N GLU A 3 -26.29 -1.30 -8.37
CA GLU A 3 -25.98 -2.09 -9.56
C GLU A 3 -26.33 -3.57 -9.43
N LEU A 4 -26.06 -4.15 -8.26
CA LEU A 4 -26.22 -5.60 -8.03
C LEU A 4 -27.56 -6.01 -7.44
N ILE A 5 -28.38 -5.05 -6.96
CA ILE A 5 -29.70 -5.34 -6.35
C ILE A 5 -30.79 -5.56 -7.40
N THR A 6 -30.70 -4.88 -8.53
CA THR A 6 -31.71 -4.92 -9.60
C THR A 6 -31.09 -5.42 -10.91
N PRO A 7 -30.88 -6.73 -11.09
CA PRO A 7 -30.46 -7.26 -12.38
C PRO A 7 -31.63 -7.27 -13.39
N PRO A 8 -31.42 -6.93 -14.67
CA PRO A 8 -30.19 -6.39 -15.24
C PRO A 8 -30.15 -4.87 -15.08
N SER A 9 -29.33 -4.35 -14.14
CA SER A 9 -29.14 -2.91 -14.06
C SER A 9 -27.87 -2.53 -14.81
N ASP A 10 -27.99 -1.70 -15.81
CA ASP A 10 -26.89 -1.12 -16.57
C ASP A 10 -26.67 0.33 -16.14
N LEU A 11 -26.62 0.58 -14.82
CA LEU A 11 -26.40 1.92 -14.27
C LEU A 11 -24.98 2.42 -14.58
N PHE A 12 -24.01 1.52 -14.62
CA PHE A 12 -22.61 1.82 -14.90
C PHE A 12 -22.06 0.90 -15.99
N ASP A 13 -21.24 1.46 -16.85
CA ASP A 13 -20.37 0.66 -17.71
C ASP A 13 -19.48 -0.27 -16.86
N PRO A 14 -19.24 -1.52 -17.27
CA PRO A 14 -18.41 -2.47 -16.52
C PRO A 14 -17.02 -1.93 -16.14
N THR A 15 -16.41 -1.11 -17.01
CA THR A 15 -15.11 -0.50 -16.73
C THR A 15 -15.21 0.52 -15.59
N VAL A 16 -16.24 1.35 -15.60
CA VAL A 16 -16.52 2.31 -14.54
C VAL A 16 -16.81 1.59 -13.22
N TYR A 17 -17.62 0.55 -13.25
CA TYR A 17 -17.91 -0.26 -12.06
C TYR A 17 -16.64 -0.88 -11.48
N ASN A 18 -15.79 -1.51 -12.29
CA ASN A 18 -14.52 -2.09 -11.88
C ASN A 18 -13.57 -1.03 -11.31
N GLY A 19 -13.54 0.17 -11.92
CA GLY A 19 -12.77 1.29 -11.42
C GLY A 19 -13.23 1.74 -10.02
N LEU A 20 -14.53 1.91 -9.82
CA LEU A 20 -15.10 2.26 -8.51
C LEU A 20 -14.83 1.18 -7.46
N TYR A 21 -14.97 -0.09 -7.83
CA TYR A 21 -14.68 -1.21 -6.95
C TYR A 21 -13.19 -1.25 -6.55
N THR A 22 -12.28 -1.12 -7.52
CA THR A 22 -10.83 -1.09 -7.30
C THR A 22 -10.44 0.04 -6.36
N MET A 23 -10.94 1.24 -6.65
CA MET A 23 -10.62 2.43 -5.86
C MET A 23 -11.26 2.38 -4.47
N HIS A 24 -12.46 1.82 -4.32
CA HIS A 24 -13.06 1.62 -3.01
C HIS A 24 -12.18 0.74 -2.12
N GLY A 25 -11.75 -0.44 -2.61
CA GLY A 25 -10.87 -1.34 -1.88
C GLY A 25 -9.53 -0.67 -1.52
N THR A 26 -8.94 0.04 -2.48
CA THR A 26 -7.67 0.76 -2.30
C THR A 26 -7.79 1.85 -1.24
N VAL A 27 -8.80 2.71 -1.32
CA VAL A 27 -9.02 3.82 -0.38
C VAL A 27 -9.27 3.31 1.03
N MET A 28 -10.12 2.27 1.17
CA MET A 28 -10.43 1.70 2.48
C MET A 28 -9.19 1.13 3.18
N LEU A 29 -8.28 0.50 2.45
CA LEU A 29 -7.07 -0.08 3.03
C LEU A 29 -5.97 0.98 3.20
N PHE A 30 -5.56 1.63 2.12
CA PHE A 30 -4.34 2.45 2.10
C PHE A 30 -4.54 3.90 2.57
N LEU A 31 -5.76 4.47 2.45
CA LEU A 31 -6.03 5.85 2.88
C LEU A 31 -6.82 5.93 4.19
N PHE A 32 -7.52 4.88 4.57
CA PHE A 32 -8.28 4.88 5.81
C PHE A 32 -7.64 3.97 6.87
N LEU A 33 -7.63 2.67 6.65
CA LEU A 33 -7.26 1.71 7.69
C LEU A 33 -5.79 1.86 8.13
N PHE A 34 -4.85 1.81 7.20
CA PHE A 34 -3.43 1.87 7.54
C PHE A 34 -2.99 3.22 8.12
N PRO A 35 -3.36 4.39 7.57
CA PRO A 35 -3.04 5.67 8.18
C PRO A 35 -3.68 5.86 9.55
N MET A 36 -4.92 5.42 9.75
CA MET A 36 -5.61 5.49 11.04
C MET A 36 -4.88 4.64 12.10
N LEU A 37 -4.55 3.40 11.78
CA LEU A 37 -3.82 2.52 12.70
C LEU A 37 -2.41 3.04 12.98
N SER A 38 -1.71 3.53 11.97
CA SER A 38 -0.38 4.13 12.13
C SER A 38 -0.43 5.39 12.99
N GLY A 39 -1.41 6.27 12.78
CA GLY A 39 -1.62 7.47 13.61
C GLY A 39 -1.90 7.12 15.06
N LEU A 40 -2.80 6.18 15.31
CA LEU A 40 -3.12 5.70 16.66
C LEU A 40 -1.89 5.07 17.33
N THR A 41 -1.12 4.28 16.59
CA THR A 41 0.12 3.67 17.08
C THR A 41 1.18 4.72 17.43
N ASN A 42 1.34 5.76 16.59
CA ASN A 42 2.23 6.89 16.87
C ASN A 42 1.84 7.64 18.15
N LEU A 43 0.56 7.76 18.43
CA LEU A 43 0.06 8.42 19.63
C LEU A 43 0.28 7.57 20.87
N LEU A 44 0.09 6.26 20.80
CA LEU A 44 0.05 5.37 21.96
C LEU A 44 1.40 4.75 22.32
N VAL A 45 2.24 4.41 21.34
CA VAL A 45 3.50 3.69 21.60
C VAL A 45 4.46 4.48 22.49
N PRO A 46 4.83 5.75 22.20
CA PRO A 46 5.80 6.46 23.02
C PRO A 46 5.39 6.55 24.50
N PRO A 47 4.18 7.03 24.86
CA PRO A 47 3.82 7.12 26.27
C PRO A 47 3.69 5.74 26.96
N MET A 48 3.26 4.70 26.23
CA MET A 48 3.12 3.35 26.82
C MET A 48 4.47 2.69 27.17
N ILE A 49 5.54 3.07 26.48
CA ILE A 49 6.90 2.57 26.78
C ILE A 49 7.74 3.58 27.56
N GLY A 50 7.19 4.78 27.85
CA GLY A 50 7.92 5.85 28.54
C GLY A 50 8.96 6.55 27.68
N ALA A 51 8.83 6.51 26.35
CA ALA A 51 9.69 7.24 25.42
C ALA A 51 9.20 8.69 25.27
N PRO A 52 10.13 9.69 25.18
CA PRO A 52 9.74 11.08 24.98
C PRO A 52 9.20 11.37 23.57
N ASP A 53 9.63 10.62 22.57
CA ASP A 53 9.25 10.73 21.16
C ASP A 53 9.59 9.43 20.42
N MET A 54 9.31 9.37 19.11
CA MET A 54 9.79 8.31 18.24
C MET A 54 11.31 8.40 18.03
N ALA A 55 11.95 7.26 17.72
CA ALA A 55 13.41 7.19 17.55
C ALA A 55 13.93 8.12 16.45
N PHE A 56 13.17 8.25 15.36
CA PHE A 56 13.53 9.08 14.20
C PHE A 56 12.40 10.06 13.86
N PRO A 57 12.25 11.21 14.57
CA PRO A 57 11.14 12.14 14.37
C PRO A 57 11.05 12.68 12.94
N LYS A 58 12.19 12.99 12.32
CA LYS A 58 12.23 13.48 10.93
C LYS A 58 11.78 12.43 9.92
N LEU A 59 12.15 11.17 10.13
CA LEU A 59 11.72 10.06 9.31
C LEU A 59 10.20 9.82 9.47
N ASN A 60 9.70 9.97 10.69
CA ASN A 60 8.29 9.88 11.00
C ASN A 60 7.48 10.96 10.26
N ALA A 61 7.96 12.21 10.30
CA ALA A 61 7.34 13.31 9.56
C ALA A 61 7.36 13.08 8.05
N LEU A 62 8.47 12.59 7.50
CA LEU A 62 8.56 12.26 6.07
C LEU A 62 7.57 11.15 5.69
N ALA A 63 7.50 10.07 6.47
CA ALA A 63 6.54 8.99 6.26
C ALA A 63 5.09 9.53 6.25
N PHE A 64 4.74 10.39 7.19
CA PHE A 64 3.43 11.03 7.23
C PHE A 64 3.17 11.90 5.99
N TRP A 65 4.11 12.76 5.58
CA TRP A 65 3.90 13.66 4.45
C TRP A 65 3.81 12.95 3.09
N LEU A 66 4.28 11.72 2.97
CA LEU A 66 4.01 10.89 1.79
C LEU A 66 2.54 10.48 1.69
N VAL A 67 1.80 10.40 2.80
CA VAL A 67 0.37 10.01 2.78
C VAL A 67 -0.47 10.99 1.96
N PRO A 68 -0.47 12.32 2.20
CA PRO A 68 -1.15 13.27 1.33
C PRO A 68 -0.71 13.20 -0.13
N VAL A 69 0.59 12.99 -0.39
CA VAL A 69 1.13 12.92 -1.75
C VAL A 69 0.51 11.76 -2.53
N PHE A 70 0.61 10.53 -2.03
CA PHE A 70 0.04 9.39 -2.74
C PHE A 70 -1.50 9.41 -2.75
N SER A 71 -2.15 10.03 -1.77
CA SER A 71 -3.60 10.25 -1.77
C SER A 71 -4.04 11.13 -2.93
N ILE A 72 -3.33 12.23 -3.17
CA ILE A 72 -3.60 13.12 -4.31
C ILE A 72 -3.38 12.38 -5.62
N ILE A 73 -2.30 11.60 -5.75
CA ILE A 73 -2.02 10.80 -6.95
C ILE A 73 -3.17 9.82 -7.23
N LEU A 74 -3.67 9.13 -6.19
CA LEU A 74 -4.84 8.24 -6.32
C LEU A 74 -6.08 8.99 -6.79
N LEU A 75 -6.38 10.15 -6.22
CA LEU A 75 -7.52 10.96 -6.63
C LEU A 75 -7.40 11.47 -8.07
N LEU A 76 -6.19 11.85 -8.49
CA LEU A 76 -5.93 12.28 -9.86
C LEU A 76 -6.19 11.16 -10.89
N SER A 77 -6.13 9.89 -10.47
CA SER A 77 -6.42 8.77 -11.37
C SER A 77 -7.85 8.77 -11.94
N PHE A 78 -8.79 9.43 -11.27
CA PHE A 78 -10.16 9.59 -11.78
C PHE A 78 -10.29 10.57 -12.95
N PHE A 79 -9.30 11.45 -13.13
CA PHE A 79 -9.35 12.54 -14.10
C PHE A 79 -8.46 12.31 -15.32
N VAL A 80 -7.75 11.19 -15.37
CA VAL A 80 -6.91 10.85 -16.54
C VAL A 80 -7.69 10.08 -17.59
N PRO A 81 -7.25 10.08 -18.86
CA PRO A 81 -7.87 9.28 -19.91
C PRO A 81 -7.95 7.79 -19.53
N GLY A 82 -9.09 7.18 -19.77
CA GLY A 82 -9.38 5.79 -19.39
C GLY A 82 -9.91 5.60 -17.96
N GLY A 83 -9.97 6.67 -17.15
CA GLY A 83 -10.49 6.62 -15.78
C GLY A 83 -9.51 5.98 -14.77
N PRO A 84 -9.99 5.68 -13.55
CA PRO A 84 -9.17 5.09 -12.50
C PRO A 84 -8.75 3.65 -12.82
N ALA A 85 -7.79 3.13 -12.05
CA ALA A 85 -7.41 1.71 -12.13
C ALA A 85 -8.63 0.80 -11.99
N SER A 86 -8.73 -0.21 -12.83
CA SER A 86 -9.89 -1.12 -12.91
C SER A 86 -9.51 -2.61 -12.79
N SER A 87 -8.27 -2.91 -12.43
CA SER A 87 -7.72 -4.26 -12.32
C SER A 87 -7.95 -4.95 -10.97
N GLY A 88 -8.75 -4.33 -10.08
CA GLY A 88 -8.86 -4.73 -8.67
C GLY A 88 -7.71 -4.14 -7.82
N TRP A 89 -7.90 -4.03 -6.50
CA TRP A 89 -6.88 -3.49 -5.59
C TRP A 89 -5.63 -4.37 -5.49
N TRP A 90 -5.69 -5.59 -6.00
CA TRP A 90 -4.55 -6.53 -6.11
C TRP A 90 -3.74 -6.34 -7.41
N SER A 91 -4.30 -5.66 -8.43
CA SER A 91 -3.63 -5.25 -9.68
C SER A 91 -2.86 -6.38 -10.39
N TYR A 92 -3.50 -7.52 -10.59
CA TYR A 92 -2.84 -8.68 -11.19
C TYR A 92 -2.56 -8.52 -12.69
N PRO A 93 -1.32 -8.78 -13.16
CA PRO A 93 -1.08 -9.07 -14.56
C PRO A 93 -1.85 -10.34 -15.00
N PRO A 94 -2.34 -10.41 -16.26
CA PRO A 94 -2.12 -9.47 -17.36
C PRO A 94 -3.09 -8.26 -17.40
N ILE A 95 -4.11 -8.21 -16.53
CA ILE A 95 -5.14 -7.16 -16.58
C ILE A 95 -4.52 -5.78 -16.31
N SER A 96 -3.67 -5.69 -15.30
CA SER A 96 -3.03 -4.43 -14.89
C SER A 96 -2.00 -3.89 -15.89
N ILE A 97 -1.42 -4.74 -16.73
CA ILE A 97 -0.44 -4.32 -17.74
C ILE A 97 -1.06 -4.03 -19.11
N GLN A 98 -2.38 -4.16 -19.25
CA GLN A 98 -3.09 -3.70 -20.44
C GLN A 98 -3.14 -2.18 -20.44
N ASN A 99 -2.40 -1.57 -21.36
CA ASN A 99 -2.42 -0.13 -21.57
C ASN A 99 -2.97 0.19 -22.95
N PRO A 100 -4.32 0.30 -23.11
CA PRO A 100 -4.95 0.58 -24.40
C PRO A 100 -4.61 1.96 -24.94
N LEU A 101 -4.13 2.88 -24.09
CA LEU A 101 -3.76 4.24 -24.45
C LEU A 101 -2.26 4.39 -24.81
N GLY A 102 -1.53 3.29 -24.89
CA GLY A 102 -0.09 3.28 -25.18
C GLY A 102 0.73 3.87 -24.03
N LYS A 103 1.72 4.74 -24.35
CA LYS A 103 2.60 5.35 -23.35
C LYS A 103 1.98 6.55 -22.59
N MET A 104 0.70 6.82 -22.76
CA MET A 104 0.04 7.89 -22.01
C MET A 104 -0.16 7.52 -20.56
N ILE A 105 -0.10 8.51 -19.68
CA ILE A 105 -0.41 8.34 -18.26
C ILE A 105 -1.87 7.88 -18.14
N ASN A 106 -2.10 6.77 -17.47
CA ASN A 106 -3.42 6.20 -17.21
C ASN A 106 -3.64 5.97 -15.71
N GLY A 107 -4.85 5.63 -15.33
CA GLY A 107 -5.22 5.41 -13.93
C GLY A 107 -4.44 4.29 -13.25
N GLU A 108 -4.07 3.23 -13.98
CA GLU A 108 -3.28 2.12 -13.45
C GLU A 108 -1.85 2.56 -13.09
N MET A 109 -1.20 3.37 -13.96
CA MET A 109 0.12 3.92 -13.67
C MET A 109 0.12 4.82 -12.42
N LEU A 110 -0.91 5.65 -12.26
CA LEU A 110 -1.06 6.49 -11.08
C LEU A 110 -1.32 5.66 -9.83
N TRP A 111 -2.14 4.62 -9.95
CA TRP A 111 -2.42 3.69 -8.86
C TRP A 111 -1.14 2.99 -8.39
N ILE A 112 -0.36 2.39 -9.30
CA ILE A 112 0.90 1.71 -8.98
C ILE A 112 1.91 2.66 -8.35
N THR A 113 2.01 3.89 -8.87
CA THR A 113 2.86 4.93 -8.29
C THR A 113 2.45 5.25 -6.85
N ALA A 114 1.16 5.43 -6.60
CA ALA A 114 0.64 5.70 -5.27
C ALA A 114 0.90 4.54 -4.30
N ILE A 115 0.69 3.29 -4.72
CA ILE A 115 0.96 2.10 -3.89
C ILE A 115 2.46 1.96 -3.60
N SER A 116 3.33 2.23 -4.57
CA SER A 116 4.79 2.22 -4.36
C SER A 116 5.21 3.25 -3.31
N LEU A 117 4.68 4.48 -3.37
CA LEU A 117 4.94 5.52 -2.37
C LEU A 117 4.37 5.16 -1.00
N SER A 118 3.18 4.57 -0.94
CA SER A 118 2.59 4.05 0.29
C SER A 118 3.47 2.97 0.93
N GLY A 119 4.01 2.05 0.13
CA GLY A 119 4.96 1.02 0.59
C GLY A 119 6.22 1.62 1.20
N ILE A 120 6.83 2.61 0.54
CA ILE A 120 8.01 3.33 1.04
C ILE A 120 7.69 4.03 2.37
N SER A 121 6.56 4.75 2.46
CA SER A 121 6.09 5.39 3.69
C SER A 121 5.96 4.40 4.84
N SER A 122 5.33 3.25 4.58
CA SER A 122 5.08 2.21 5.58
C SER A 122 6.37 1.54 6.04
N ILE A 123 7.34 1.29 5.15
CA ILE A 123 8.67 0.76 5.52
C ILE A 123 9.39 1.72 6.47
N MET A 124 9.38 3.03 6.17
CA MET A 124 9.99 4.04 7.04
C MET A 124 9.32 4.07 8.42
N GLY A 125 8.00 3.99 8.47
CA GLY A 125 7.24 3.89 9.72
C GLY A 125 7.61 2.64 10.51
N ALA A 126 7.66 1.49 9.86
CA ALA A 126 8.00 0.22 10.49
C ALA A 126 9.41 0.22 11.11
N VAL A 127 10.42 0.73 10.39
CA VAL A 127 11.78 0.91 10.92
C VAL A 127 11.76 1.79 12.17
N ASN A 128 11.00 2.88 12.13
CA ASN A 128 10.89 3.81 13.25
C ASN A 128 10.24 3.17 14.48
N PHE A 129 9.10 2.49 14.30
CA PHE A 129 8.42 1.79 15.40
C PHE A 129 9.28 0.70 16.03
N VAL A 130 9.89 -0.17 15.22
CA VAL A 130 10.75 -1.25 15.71
C VAL A 130 11.91 -0.67 16.52
N THR A 131 12.58 0.37 16.00
CA THR A 131 13.70 1.02 16.70
C THR A 131 13.24 1.67 18.00
N THR A 132 12.11 2.38 17.99
CA THR A 132 11.55 3.02 19.18
C THR A 132 11.24 2.00 20.26
N ILE A 133 10.52 0.93 19.92
CA ILE A 133 10.14 -0.11 20.89
C ILE A 133 11.36 -0.85 21.44
N ILE A 134 12.37 -1.11 20.61
CA ILE A 134 13.55 -1.85 21.08
C ILE A 134 14.51 -0.97 21.88
N ARG A 135 14.72 0.29 21.50
CA ARG A 135 15.81 1.13 22.02
C ARG A 135 15.35 2.16 23.05
N MET A 136 14.09 2.60 23.04
CA MET A 136 13.65 3.77 23.79
C MET A 136 12.69 3.44 24.95
N ARG A 137 12.66 2.19 25.40
CA ARG A 137 11.89 1.81 26.60
C ARG A 137 12.45 2.50 27.85
N ALA A 138 11.54 2.85 28.76
CA ALA A 138 11.91 3.40 30.06
C ALA A 138 12.87 2.49 30.83
N PRO A 139 13.82 3.03 31.61
CA PRO A 139 14.70 2.25 32.46
C PRO A 139 13.92 1.28 33.35
N GLY A 140 14.32 0.00 33.38
CA GLY A 140 13.61 -1.05 34.12
C GLY A 140 12.44 -1.72 33.39
N MET A 141 12.04 -1.24 32.21
CA MET A 141 11.05 -1.91 31.35
C MET A 141 11.72 -2.97 30.47
N GLY A 142 11.84 -4.20 30.95
CA GLY A 142 12.23 -5.34 30.13
C GLY A 142 11.11 -5.74 29.14
N PHE A 143 11.45 -6.59 28.16
CA PHE A 143 10.47 -7.03 27.14
C PHE A 143 9.20 -7.63 27.77
N PHE A 144 9.34 -8.48 28.78
CA PHE A 144 8.19 -9.13 29.44
C PHE A 144 7.34 -8.19 30.32
N LYS A 145 7.79 -6.93 30.51
CA LYS A 145 6.99 -5.92 31.22
C LYS A 145 6.24 -4.98 30.25
N MET A 146 6.42 -5.16 28.94
CA MET A 146 5.72 -4.37 27.95
C MET A 146 4.23 -4.75 27.91
N PRO A 147 3.32 -3.76 27.75
CA PRO A 147 1.91 -4.03 27.47
C PRO A 147 1.73 -4.89 26.22
N ILE A 148 0.66 -5.72 26.21
CA ILE A 148 0.37 -6.60 25.07
C ILE A 148 0.20 -5.84 23.75
N PHE A 149 -0.36 -4.62 23.80
CA PHE A 149 -0.48 -3.75 22.63
C PHE A 149 0.89 -3.45 21.99
N ILE A 150 1.92 -3.19 22.79
CA ILE A 150 3.28 -2.94 22.26
C ILE A 150 3.87 -4.19 21.60
N TRP A 151 3.59 -5.37 22.15
CA TRP A 151 3.98 -6.63 21.53
C TRP A 151 3.29 -6.87 20.18
N THR A 152 1.98 -6.59 20.10
CA THR A 152 1.26 -6.72 18.82
C THR A 152 1.78 -5.73 17.78
N VAL A 153 2.05 -4.49 18.17
CA VAL A 153 2.66 -3.49 17.29
C VAL A 153 4.04 -3.96 16.82
N LEU A 154 4.89 -4.42 17.74
CA LEU A 154 6.23 -4.89 17.37
C LEU A 154 6.18 -6.05 16.37
N ALA A 155 5.33 -7.05 16.63
CA ALA A 155 5.14 -8.18 15.73
C ALA A 155 4.62 -7.73 14.35
N ALA A 156 3.59 -6.86 14.30
CA ALA A 156 3.05 -6.33 13.07
C ALA A 156 4.10 -5.55 12.27
N GLN A 157 4.89 -4.70 12.92
CA GLN A 157 5.93 -3.91 12.24
C GLN A 157 7.07 -4.79 11.71
N LEU A 158 7.43 -5.87 12.40
CA LEU A 158 8.41 -6.84 11.89
C LEU A 158 7.89 -7.57 10.66
N LEU A 159 6.63 -8.00 10.66
CA LEU A 159 5.99 -8.61 9.49
C LEU A 159 5.92 -7.63 8.31
N GLN A 160 5.61 -6.36 8.57
CA GLN A 160 5.62 -5.31 7.54
C GLN A 160 7.02 -5.11 6.93
N LEU A 161 8.07 -5.10 7.74
CA LEU A 161 9.46 -4.99 7.24
C LEU A 161 9.87 -6.15 6.34
N LEU A 162 9.28 -7.32 6.53
CA LEU A 162 9.52 -8.48 5.66
C LEU A 162 8.65 -8.44 4.40
N GLY A 163 7.38 -8.10 4.53
CA GLY A 163 6.40 -8.19 3.44
C GLY A 163 6.40 -6.98 2.49
N LEU A 164 6.48 -5.76 3.02
CA LEU A 164 6.37 -4.53 2.22
C LEU A 164 7.43 -4.38 1.12
N PRO A 165 8.71 -4.74 1.33
CA PRO A 165 9.69 -4.68 0.26
C PRO A 165 9.32 -5.56 -0.94
N ALA A 166 8.72 -6.73 -0.72
CA ALA A 166 8.26 -7.59 -1.80
C ALA A 166 7.12 -6.95 -2.60
N LEU A 167 6.08 -6.44 -1.93
CA LEU A 167 4.99 -5.73 -2.60
C LEU A 167 5.49 -4.48 -3.33
N THR A 168 6.30 -3.65 -2.68
CA THR A 168 6.81 -2.41 -3.24
C THR A 168 7.72 -2.70 -4.44
N GLY A 169 8.58 -3.72 -4.34
CA GLY A 169 9.42 -4.18 -5.44
C GLY A 169 8.58 -4.67 -6.63
N GLY A 170 7.57 -5.51 -6.36
CA GLY A 170 6.63 -5.97 -7.39
C GLY A 170 5.87 -4.83 -8.06
N ALA A 171 5.41 -3.84 -7.30
CA ALA A 171 4.74 -2.66 -7.83
C ALA A 171 5.68 -1.80 -8.71
N ILE A 172 6.93 -1.62 -8.30
CA ILE A 172 7.94 -0.91 -9.11
C ILE A 172 8.22 -1.67 -10.42
N MET A 173 8.39 -2.99 -10.36
CA MET A 173 8.57 -3.82 -11.57
C MET A 173 7.36 -3.70 -12.51
N LEU A 174 6.14 -3.69 -11.96
CA LEU A 174 4.90 -3.50 -12.72
C LEU A 174 4.82 -2.10 -13.35
N PHE A 175 5.28 -1.08 -12.63
CA PHE A 175 5.41 0.28 -13.17
C PHE A 175 6.38 0.33 -14.37
N PHE A 176 7.51 -0.38 -14.30
CA PHE A 176 8.45 -0.49 -15.42
C PHE A 176 7.83 -1.22 -16.62
N ASP A 177 7.07 -2.28 -16.41
CA ASP A 177 6.37 -2.98 -17.48
C ASP A 177 5.37 -2.07 -18.21
N LEU A 178 4.65 -1.21 -17.47
CA LEU A 178 3.70 -0.26 -18.04
C LEU A 178 4.37 0.93 -18.74
N SER A 179 5.42 1.49 -18.11
CA SER A 179 6.01 2.78 -18.55
C SER A 179 7.08 2.58 -19.61
N PHE A 180 7.89 1.55 -19.49
CA PHE A 180 9.08 1.33 -20.32
C PHE A 180 8.96 0.08 -21.21
N GLY A 181 7.88 -0.71 -21.06
CA GLY A 181 7.67 -1.90 -21.85
C GLY A 181 8.64 -3.04 -21.52
N THR A 182 9.10 -3.09 -20.26
CA THR A 182 9.85 -4.24 -19.76
C THR A 182 8.94 -5.49 -19.69
N SER A 183 9.50 -6.64 -19.47
CA SER A 183 8.78 -7.90 -19.50
C SER A 183 8.96 -8.72 -18.21
N PHE A 184 8.87 -8.08 -17.05
CA PHE A 184 8.90 -8.80 -15.78
C PHE A 184 7.70 -9.74 -15.63
N PHE A 185 6.52 -9.26 -16.03
CA PHE A 185 5.24 -9.96 -15.87
C PHE A 185 4.51 -10.21 -17.22
N ARG A 186 5.12 -9.83 -18.35
CA ARG A 186 4.58 -10.05 -19.69
C ARG A 186 5.06 -11.38 -20.25
N ILE A 187 4.12 -12.28 -20.56
CA ILE A 187 4.41 -13.63 -21.08
C ILE A 187 5.14 -13.55 -22.44
N GLU A 188 4.71 -12.59 -23.29
CA GLU A 188 5.28 -12.41 -24.63
C GLU A 188 6.79 -12.10 -24.62
N GLY A 189 7.27 -11.50 -23.54
CA GLY A 189 8.68 -11.17 -23.34
C GLY A 189 9.43 -12.14 -22.43
N GLY A 190 8.82 -13.27 -22.05
CA GLY A 190 9.42 -14.26 -21.17
C GLY A 190 9.23 -13.99 -19.67
N GLY A 191 8.37 -13.04 -19.31
CA GLY A 191 7.99 -12.74 -17.92
C GLY A 191 6.96 -13.71 -17.36
N ASP A 192 6.77 -13.66 -16.05
CA ASP A 192 5.82 -14.51 -15.35
C ASP A 192 4.81 -13.68 -14.52
N PRO A 193 3.52 -13.61 -14.91
CA PRO A 193 2.49 -12.92 -14.14
C PRO A 193 2.24 -13.55 -12.75
N VAL A 194 2.54 -14.83 -12.55
CA VAL A 194 2.39 -15.51 -11.26
C VAL A 194 3.41 -15.00 -10.24
N LEU A 195 4.58 -14.56 -10.72
CA LEU A 195 5.59 -13.93 -9.87
C LEU A 195 5.03 -12.69 -9.14
N PHE A 196 4.22 -11.85 -9.82
CA PHE A 196 3.58 -10.71 -9.17
C PHE A 196 2.61 -11.16 -8.07
N GLN A 197 1.84 -12.21 -8.31
CA GLN A 197 0.92 -12.76 -7.30
C GLN A 197 1.68 -13.23 -6.06
N HIS A 198 2.85 -13.85 -6.22
CA HIS A 198 3.70 -14.22 -5.08
C HIS A 198 4.17 -13.02 -4.29
N PHE A 199 4.65 -11.94 -4.92
CA PHE A 199 5.03 -10.71 -4.24
C PHE A 199 3.85 -10.07 -3.51
N PHE A 200 2.68 -10.03 -4.14
CA PHE A 200 1.46 -9.48 -3.55
C PHE A 200 1.03 -10.26 -2.31
N TRP A 201 0.92 -11.58 -2.40
CA TRP A 201 0.45 -12.41 -1.30
C TRP A 201 1.49 -12.63 -0.21
N PHE A 202 2.76 -12.53 -0.52
CA PHE A 202 3.82 -12.51 0.51
C PHE A 202 3.69 -11.32 1.46
N TYR A 203 3.16 -10.21 0.97
CA TYR A 203 2.79 -9.07 1.81
C TYR A 203 1.41 -9.22 2.42
N SER A 204 0.37 -9.42 1.61
CA SER A 204 -1.01 -9.22 2.05
C SER A 204 -1.54 -10.33 2.95
N HIS A 205 -0.96 -11.53 2.94
CA HIS A 205 -1.36 -12.60 3.87
C HIS A 205 -0.86 -12.37 5.30
N PRO A 206 0.41 -11.97 5.56
CA PRO A 206 0.88 -11.64 6.91
C PRO A 206 0.30 -10.32 7.46
N ALA A 207 0.00 -9.36 6.59
CA ALA A 207 -0.52 -8.06 6.98
C ALA A 207 -1.96 -8.13 7.50
#